data_a856b3977825c17f18a783d8003a50b3
#
_entry.id   a856b3977825c17f18a783d8003a50b3
#
_cell.length_a   1.000
_cell.length_b   1.000
_cell.length_c   1.000
_cell.angle_alpha   90.00
_cell.angle_beta   90.00
_cell.angle_gamma   90.00
#
_symmetry.space_group_name_H-M   'P 1'
#
loop_
_entity.id
_entity.type
_entity.pdbx_description
1 polymer ?
#
loop_
_entity_poly.entity_id
_entity_poly.type
_entity_poly.pdbx_seq_one_letter_code
_entity_poly.pdbx_strand_id
1 'polypeptide(L)'
;MLAYIGRRAVLAIFTVWAISVLAFAIIQLPPGDYVTSYIAQMASMGSVVSDEEAQTLRIQYGLGQPYYVQYLKWMKLVVMGNFGMSMEWRRPVTEVIGERLWLTIVVSVAALILTWALALPIGIYSAVRQYSVGDYLATFVGFIGLAVPNFLLALVILYLGFVLFNAHIGGLFSPELQDAPWSLARVWDLLKHLPIPALILGLAGTAQQIRIMRANLLDELGKPYVVTARSKGLAEARVIVKYPVRVALNPFASTIGYTLPYIVSGSIIVSLVLGLPTVGPLLLKALIAQDMFLAGTIVLLLGVMTVIGTLVSDILLVWIDPRIRLEDT
;
A
#
# COMPACT_ATOMS: atom_id res chain seq x y z
N MET A 1 7.66 27.23 8.71
CA MET A 1 7.92 26.19 7.70
C MET A 1 9.11 25.30 8.05
N LEU A 2 10.34 25.81 8.17
CA LEU A 2 11.52 25.00 8.49
C LEU A 2 11.39 24.27 9.84
N ALA A 3 10.91 24.95 10.90
CA ALA A 3 10.68 24.33 12.21
C ALA A 3 9.61 23.23 12.17
N TYR A 4 8.53 23.43 11.42
CA TYR A 4 7.49 22.43 11.21
C TYR A 4 8.04 21.18 10.49
N ILE A 5 8.75 21.39 9.37
CA ILE A 5 9.39 20.30 8.63
C ILE A 5 10.43 19.58 9.52
N GLY A 6 11.22 20.33 10.29
CA GLY A 6 12.21 19.75 11.22
C GLY A 6 11.56 18.87 12.29
N ARG A 7 10.48 19.33 12.94
CA ARG A 7 9.72 18.56 13.93
C ARG A 7 9.12 17.29 13.30
N ARG A 8 8.55 17.40 12.10
CA ARG A 8 7.99 16.27 11.35
C ARG A 8 9.08 15.26 10.97
N ALA A 9 10.26 15.72 10.54
CA ALA A 9 11.38 14.84 10.21
C ALA A 9 11.87 14.06 11.44
N VAL A 10 11.98 14.73 12.62
CA VAL A 10 12.37 14.06 13.86
C VAL A 10 11.33 13.01 14.27
N LEU A 11 10.04 13.33 14.22
CA LEU A 11 8.97 12.38 14.49
C LEU A 11 8.98 11.22 13.50
N ALA A 12 9.24 11.48 12.22
CA ALA A 12 9.36 10.47 11.18
C ALA A 12 10.50 9.48 11.48
N ILE A 13 11.69 9.98 11.86
CA ILE A 13 12.83 9.15 12.24
C ILE A 13 12.49 8.27 13.46
N PHE A 14 11.87 8.88 14.48
CA PHE A 14 11.44 8.15 15.67
C PHE A 14 10.40 7.06 15.33
N THR A 15 9.43 7.37 14.47
CA THR A 15 8.42 6.41 14.01
C THR A 15 9.05 5.24 13.24
N VAL A 16 9.98 5.53 12.32
CA VAL A 16 10.68 4.48 11.56
C VAL A 16 11.52 3.61 12.50
N TRP A 17 12.20 4.22 13.48
CA TRP A 17 12.93 3.47 14.50
C TRP A 17 11.99 2.57 15.32
N ALA A 18 10.87 3.09 15.81
CA ALA A 18 9.89 2.31 16.56
C ALA A 18 9.33 1.15 15.73
N ILE A 19 9.02 1.38 14.45
CA ILE A 19 8.59 0.33 13.50
C ILE A 19 9.68 -0.73 13.37
N SER A 20 10.96 -0.36 13.27
CA SER A 20 12.05 -1.32 13.15
C SER A 20 12.19 -2.23 14.38
N VAL A 21 12.03 -1.67 15.58
CA VAL A 21 12.04 -2.44 16.84
C VAL A 21 10.86 -3.40 16.90
N LEU A 22 9.65 -2.91 16.59
CA LEU A 22 8.44 -3.73 16.58
C LEU A 22 8.51 -4.84 15.52
N ALA A 23 8.96 -4.50 14.30
CA ALA A 23 9.12 -5.48 13.23
C ALA A 23 10.09 -6.58 13.62
N PHE A 24 11.25 -6.22 14.16
CA PHE A 24 12.23 -7.18 14.65
C PHE A 24 11.65 -8.07 15.75
N ALA A 25 10.98 -7.48 16.76
CA ALA A 25 10.36 -8.21 17.84
C ALA A 25 9.31 -9.21 17.34
N ILE A 26 8.41 -8.78 16.44
CA ILE A 26 7.33 -9.62 15.87
C ILE A 26 7.91 -10.80 15.08
N ILE A 27 8.97 -10.59 14.30
CA ILE A 27 9.60 -11.64 13.50
C ILE A 27 10.27 -12.69 14.40
N GLN A 28 10.76 -12.27 15.58
CA GLN A 28 11.41 -13.17 16.55
C GLN A 28 10.42 -13.84 17.53
N LEU A 29 9.13 -13.47 17.53
CA LEU A 29 8.12 -14.08 18.41
C LEU A 29 7.81 -15.55 18.13
N PRO A 30 7.73 -16.02 16.85
CA PRO A 30 7.51 -17.43 16.59
C PRO A 30 8.64 -18.29 17.15
N PRO A 31 8.34 -19.46 17.76
CA PRO A 31 9.36 -20.34 18.30
C PRO A 31 10.25 -20.88 17.18
N GLY A 32 11.56 -20.90 17.42
CA GLY A 32 12.57 -21.35 16.47
C GLY A 32 13.33 -20.21 15.80
N ASP A 33 14.08 -20.55 14.79
CA ASP A 33 14.85 -19.63 13.95
C ASP A 33 14.78 -20.10 12.48
N TYR A 34 15.38 -19.35 11.57
CA TYR A 34 15.47 -19.74 10.16
C TYR A 34 16.02 -21.16 9.99
N VAL A 35 17.03 -21.54 10.75
CA VAL A 35 17.65 -22.87 10.65
C VAL A 35 16.65 -23.96 11.08
N THR A 36 15.84 -23.70 12.10
CA THR A 36 14.75 -24.60 12.51
C THR A 36 13.73 -24.80 11.41
N SER A 37 13.32 -23.72 10.77
CA SER A 37 12.38 -23.75 9.62
C SER A 37 13.01 -24.47 8.42
N TYR A 38 14.29 -24.21 8.14
CA TYR A 38 15.05 -24.87 7.08
C TYR A 38 15.16 -26.40 7.30
N ILE A 39 15.47 -26.85 8.52
CA ILE A 39 15.51 -28.27 8.87
C ILE A 39 14.15 -28.94 8.65
N ALA A 40 13.07 -28.29 9.11
CA ALA A 40 11.71 -28.79 8.93
C ALA A 40 11.34 -28.91 7.44
N GLN A 41 11.72 -27.93 6.62
CA GLN A 41 11.49 -27.93 5.17
C GLN A 41 12.29 -29.05 4.49
N MET A 42 13.58 -29.22 4.79
CA MET A 42 14.41 -30.29 4.24
C MET A 42 13.87 -31.68 4.63
N ALA A 43 13.46 -31.86 5.88
CA ALA A 43 12.84 -33.08 6.34
C ALA A 43 11.54 -33.41 5.56
N SER A 44 10.72 -32.42 5.25
CA SER A 44 9.52 -32.59 4.43
C SER A 44 9.82 -33.03 3.00
N MET A 45 11.02 -32.71 2.47
CA MET A 45 11.53 -33.12 1.16
C MET A 45 12.29 -34.46 1.19
N GLY A 46 12.34 -35.13 2.38
CA GLY A 46 13.05 -36.38 2.55
C GLY A 46 14.56 -36.24 2.73
N SER A 47 15.06 -35.03 2.95
CA SER A 47 16.48 -34.74 3.20
C SER A 47 16.75 -34.53 4.68
N VAL A 48 17.92 -34.97 5.16
CA VAL A 48 18.35 -34.79 6.55
C VAL A 48 19.47 -33.76 6.59
N VAL A 49 19.28 -32.69 7.36
CA VAL A 49 20.32 -31.69 7.65
C VAL A 49 21.14 -32.18 8.83
N SER A 50 22.48 -32.20 8.74
CA SER A 50 23.33 -32.59 9.83
C SER A 50 23.39 -31.52 10.92
N ASP A 51 23.65 -31.93 12.17
CA ASP A 51 23.82 -30.99 13.28
C ASP A 51 24.99 -30.02 13.07
N GLU A 52 26.03 -30.45 12.36
CA GLU A 52 27.17 -29.60 12.00
C GLU A 52 26.77 -28.50 10.99
N GLU A 53 25.99 -28.86 9.98
CA GLU A 53 25.45 -27.91 9.00
C GLU A 53 24.52 -26.90 9.68
N ALA A 54 23.62 -27.38 10.54
CA ALA A 54 22.70 -26.53 11.30
C ALA A 54 23.46 -25.54 12.21
N GLN A 55 24.50 -25.98 12.91
CA GLN A 55 25.32 -25.07 13.72
C GLN A 55 26.11 -24.07 12.89
N THR A 56 26.66 -24.50 11.75
CA THR A 56 27.39 -23.63 10.85
C THR A 56 26.49 -22.49 10.33
N LEU A 57 25.25 -22.82 9.93
CA LEU A 57 24.27 -21.82 9.51
C LEU A 57 23.90 -20.85 10.63
N ARG A 58 23.71 -21.35 11.88
CA ARG A 58 23.43 -20.47 13.03
C ARG A 58 24.56 -19.50 13.33
N ILE A 59 25.80 -19.96 13.23
CA ILE A 59 26.99 -19.10 13.41
C ILE A 59 27.09 -18.09 12.28
N GLN A 60 26.91 -18.51 11.03
CA GLN A 60 26.99 -17.67 9.84
C GLN A 60 25.99 -16.51 9.88
N TYR A 61 24.74 -16.79 10.30
CA TYR A 61 23.68 -15.79 10.40
C TYR A 61 23.61 -15.10 11.76
N GLY A 62 24.43 -15.53 12.73
CA GLY A 62 24.48 -14.95 14.07
C GLY A 62 23.22 -15.21 14.91
N LEU A 63 22.48 -16.27 14.62
CA LEU A 63 21.20 -16.61 15.26
C LEU A 63 21.37 -17.08 16.71
N GLY A 64 22.56 -17.52 17.11
CA GLY A 64 22.87 -17.90 18.51
C GLY A 64 23.14 -16.70 19.44
N GLN A 65 23.09 -15.46 18.95
CA GLN A 65 23.36 -14.27 19.76
C GLN A 65 22.08 -13.74 20.43
N PRO A 66 22.21 -12.99 21.56
CA PRO A 66 21.07 -12.32 22.17
C PRO A 66 20.33 -11.41 21.17
N TYR A 67 18.99 -11.35 21.24
CA TYR A 67 18.16 -10.61 20.30
C TYR A 67 18.54 -9.14 20.15
N TYR A 68 18.93 -8.46 21.23
CA TYR A 68 19.37 -7.06 21.15
C TYR A 68 20.66 -6.90 20.33
N VAL A 69 21.57 -7.91 20.37
CA VAL A 69 22.79 -7.89 19.54
C VAL A 69 22.45 -8.11 18.08
N GLN A 70 21.54 -9.03 17.77
CA GLN A 70 21.06 -9.28 16.42
C GLN A 70 20.40 -8.01 15.84
N TYR A 71 19.52 -7.35 16.63
CA TYR A 71 18.88 -6.09 16.24
C TYR A 71 19.90 -4.98 15.96
N LEU A 72 20.84 -4.75 16.85
CA LEU A 72 21.85 -3.70 16.69
C LEU A 72 22.75 -3.95 15.48
N LYS A 73 23.12 -5.21 15.22
CA LYS A 73 23.89 -5.58 14.02
C LYS A 73 23.08 -5.32 12.74
N TRP A 74 21.81 -5.75 12.69
CA TRP A 74 20.93 -5.50 11.56
C TRP A 74 20.73 -4.00 11.34
N MET A 75 20.42 -3.22 12.37
CA MET A 75 20.21 -1.79 12.27
C MET A 75 21.47 -1.04 11.82
N LYS A 76 22.65 -1.46 12.30
CA LYS A 76 23.92 -0.91 11.83
C LYS A 76 24.09 -1.11 10.32
N LEU A 77 23.79 -2.30 9.81
CA LEU A 77 23.83 -2.58 8.36
C LEU A 77 22.82 -1.71 7.60
N VAL A 78 21.59 -1.62 8.08
CA VAL A 78 20.52 -0.81 7.46
C VAL A 78 20.93 0.66 7.35
N VAL A 79 21.49 1.25 8.41
CA VAL A 79 21.95 2.66 8.39
C VAL A 79 23.09 2.86 7.40
N MET A 80 23.91 1.83 7.14
CA MET A 80 24.97 1.86 6.12
C MET A 80 24.43 1.58 4.69
N GLY A 81 23.13 1.43 4.50
CA GLY A 81 22.51 1.08 3.22
C GLY A 81 22.67 -0.39 2.81
N ASN A 82 23.15 -1.23 3.72
CA ASN A 82 23.27 -2.66 3.51
C ASN A 82 22.16 -3.39 4.27
N PHE A 83 21.25 -4.02 3.56
CA PHE A 83 20.11 -4.72 4.16
C PHE A 83 20.42 -6.20 4.49
N GLY A 84 21.67 -6.63 4.34
CA GLY A 84 22.12 -7.97 4.63
C GLY A 84 21.83 -8.99 3.52
N MET A 85 22.01 -10.25 3.88
CA MET A 85 21.75 -11.40 3.00
C MET A 85 20.45 -12.08 3.41
N SER A 86 19.56 -12.32 2.46
CA SER A 86 18.39 -13.19 2.68
C SER A 86 18.89 -14.61 3.00
N MET A 87 18.36 -15.19 4.05
CA MET A 87 18.70 -16.53 4.50
C MET A 87 18.07 -17.56 3.55
N GLU A 88 16.82 -17.33 3.14
CA GLU A 88 16.05 -18.22 2.26
C GLU A 88 16.58 -18.22 0.82
N TRP A 89 16.85 -17.05 0.25
CA TRP A 89 17.32 -16.91 -1.13
C TRP A 89 18.84 -16.94 -1.27
N ARG A 90 19.62 -16.86 -0.17
CA ARG A 90 21.09 -16.81 -0.15
C ARG A 90 21.65 -15.75 -1.12
N ARG A 91 20.94 -14.62 -1.23
CA ARG A 91 21.28 -13.48 -2.08
C ARG A 91 21.13 -12.18 -1.29
N PRO A 92 21.79 -11.09 -1.71
CA PRO A 92 21.58 -9.78 -1.09
C PRO A 92 20.09 -9.41 -1.08
N VAL A 93 19.58 -8.93 0.07
CA VAL A 93 18.19 -8.53 0.24
C VAL A 93 17.76 -7.48 -0.80
N THR A 94 18.68 -6.57 -1.16
CA THR A 94 18.45 -5.57 -2.22
C THR A 94 18.11 -6.18 -3.58
N GLU A 95 18.75 -7.30 -3.95
CA GLU A 95 18.45 -8.01 -5.18
C GLU A 95 17.12 -8.76 -5.11
N VAL A 96 16.83 -9.38 -3.96
CA VAL A 96 15.59 -10.16 -3.75
C VAL A 96 14.36 -9.23 -3.75
N ILE A 97 14.46 -8.07 -3.10
CA ILE A 97 13.41 -7.06 -3.10
C ILE A 97 13.31 -6.39 -4.48
N GLY A 98 14.45 -5.94 -5.01
CA GLY A 98 14.66 -5.42 -6.35
C GLY A 98 13.45 -4.74 -6.98
N GLU A 99 13.04 -5.24 -8.13
CA GLU A 99 11.92 -4.73 -8.91
C GLU A 99 10.56 -4.83 -8.18
N ARG A 100 10.40 -5.77 -7.25
CA ARG A 100 9.12 -6.01 -6.55
C ARG A 100 8.67 -4.82 -5.70
N LEU A 101 9.62 -4.08 -5.11
CA LEU A 101 9.30 -2.86 -4.36
C LEU A 101 8.75 -1.78 -5.29
N TRP A 102 9.40 -1.59 -6.45
CA TRP A 102 8.94 -0.64 -7.45
C TRP A 102 7.54 -0.99 -7.97
N LEU A 103 7.31 -2.26 -8.32
CA LEU A 103 6.00 -2.73 -8.78
C LEU A 103 4.93 -2.56 -7.69
N THR A 104 5.28 -2.76 -6.42
CA THR A 104 4.36 -2.49 -5.30
C THR A 104 3.97 -1.01 -5.26
N ILE A 105 4.92 -0.10 -5.42
CA ILE A 105 4.65 1.34 -5.47
C ILE A 105 3.74 1.67 -6.65
N VAL A 106 4.05 1.17 -7.85
CA VAL A 106 3.26 1.41 -9.06
C VAL A 106 1.82 0.93 -8.89
N VAL A 107 1.63 -0.30 -8.42
CA VAL A 107 0.27 -0.85 -8.18
C VAL A 107 -0.48 -0.04 -7.12
N SER A 108 0.19 0.34 -6.02
CA SER A 108 -0.43 1.11 -4.95
C SER A 108 -0.84 2.52 -5.39
N VAL A 109 0.04 3.20 -6.13
CA VAL A 109 -0.25 4.53 -6.69
C VAL A 109 -1.37 4.44 -7.73
N ALA A 110 -1.36 3.42 -8.60
CA ALA A 110 -2.42 3.20 -9.58
C ALA A 110 -3.77 2.94 -8.90
N ALA A 111 -3.80 2.11 -7.85
CA ALA A 111 -5.00 1.86 -7.06
C ALA A 111 -5.52 3.15 -6.39
N LEU A 112 -4.63 3.98 -5.83
CA LEU A 112 -4.99 5.26 -5.24
C LEU A 112 -5.57 6.22 -6.28
N ILE A 113 -4.90 6.37 -7.43
CA ILE A 113 -5.38 7.24 -8.53
C ILE A 113 -6.75 6.77 -9.03
N LEU A 114 -6.92 5.47 -9.24
CA LEU A 114 -8.19 4.91 -9.68
C LEU A 114 -9.30 5.11 -8.65
N THR A 115 -9.00 4.89 -7.36
CA THR A 115 -9.91 5.18 -6.25
C THR A 115 -10.39 6.62 -6.30
N TRP A 116 -9.50 7.58 -6.47
CA TRP A 116 -9.85 9.00 -6.51
C TRP A 116 -10.57 9.39 -7.78
N ALA A 117 -10.13 8.87 -8.94
CA ALA A 117 -10.76 9.11 -10.23
C ALA A 117 -12.23 8.66 -10.26
N LEU A 118 -12.58 7.61 -9.51
CA LEU A 118 -13.95 7.12 -9.37
C LEU A 118 -14.70 7.83 -8.23
N ALA A 119 -14.07 7.94 -7.06
CA ALA A 119 -14.74 8.42 -5.86
C ALA A 119 -15.11 9.90 -5.92
N LEU A 120 -14.26 10.76 -6.51
CA LEU A 120 -14.52 12.20 -6.59
C LEU A 120 -15.76 12.51 -7.43
N PRO A 121 -15.86 12.11 -8.71
CA PRO A 121 -17.02 12.45 -9.52
C PRO A 121 -18.30 11.81 -8.99
N ILE A 122 -18.23 10.54 -8.52
CA ILE A 122 -19.40 9.85 -7.98
C ILE A 122 -19.85 10.50 -6.67
N GLY A 123 -18.93 10.84 -5.75
CA GLY A 123 -19.25 11.50 -4.48
C GLY A 123 -19.83 12.91 -4.68
N ILE A 124 -19.27 13.69 -5.63
CA ILE A 124 -19.80 15.00 -6.00
C ILE A 124 -21.22 14.85 -6.59
N TYR A 125 -21.39 13.93 -7.53
CA TYR A 125 -22.71 13.66 -8.11
C TYR A 125 -23.73 13.27 -7.04
N SER A 126 -23.39 12.34 -6.14
CA SER A 126 -24.26 11.88 -5.05
C SER A 126 -24.63 13.00 -4.06
N ALA A 127 -23.73 13.96 -3.82
CA ALA A 127 -24.04 15.12 -2.98
C ALA A 127 -24.96 16.12 -3.68
N VAL A 128 -24.69 16.43 -4.95
CA VAL A 128 -25.48 17.42 -5.73
C VAL A 128 -26.85 16.89 -6.11
N ARG A 129 -26.96 15.59 -6.38
CA ARG A 129 -28.20 14.90 -6.77
C ARG A 129 -28.66 13.92 -5.69
N GLN A 130 -28.70 14.40 -4.43
CA GLN A 130 -29.11 13.61 -3.28
C GLN A 130 -30.49 12.94 -3.51
N TYR A 131 -30.59 11.68 -3.09
CA TYR A 131 -31.79 10.83 -3.23
C TYR A 131 -32.20 10.53 -4.68
N SER A 132 -31.36 10.82 -5.67
CA SER A 132 -31.59 10.38 -7.05
C SER A 132 -31.32 8.89 -7.22
N VAL A 133 -31.83 8.29 -8.28
CA VAL A 133 -31.54 6.90 -8.64
C VAL A 133 -30.03 6.66 -8.75
N GLY A 134 -29.27 7.61 -9.30
CA GLY A 134 -27.82 7.50 -9.40
C GLY A 134 -27.12 7.54 -8.02
N ASP A 135 -27.62 8.32 -7.05
CA ASP A 135 -27.10 8.34 -5.68
C ASP A 135 -27.36 6.97 -4.99
N TYR A 136 -28.55 6.40 -5.16
CA TYR A 136 -28.85 5.07 -4.62
C TYR A 136 -28.01 3.97 -5.27
N LEU A 137 -27.82 4.01 -6.60
CA LEU A 137 -26.96 3.05 -7.32
C LEU A 137 -25.51 3.16 -6.88
N ALA A 138 -24.96 4.38 -6.77
CA ALA A 138 -23.60 4.62 -6.30
C ALA A 138 -23.40 4.09 -4.86
N THR A 139 -24.38 4.33 -3.99
CA THR A 139 -24.40 3.85 -2.62
C THR A 139 -24.46 2.33 -2.57
N PHE A 140 -25.33 1.69 -3.35
CA PHE A 140 -25.47 0.24 -3.42
C PHE A 140 -24.20 -0.45 -3.92
N VAL A 141 -23.63 0.02 -5.05
CA VAL A 141 -22.36 -0.49 -5.58
C VAL A 141 -21.23 -0.30 -4.56
N GLY A 142 -21.22 0.85 -3.87
CA GLY A 142 -20.27 1.12 -2.80
C GLY A 142 -20.39 0.13 -1.64
N PHE A 143 -21.60 -0.22 -1.21
CA PHE A 143 -21.80 -1.22 -0.17
C PHE A 143 -21.35 -2.62 -0.59
N ILE A 144 -21.57 -3.03 -1.84
CA ILE A 144 -21.04 -4.30 -2.38
C ILE A 144 -19.51 -4.29 -2.29
N GLY A 145 -18.85 -3.19 -2.72
CA GLY A 145 -17.40 -3.07 -2.66
C GLY A 145 -16.81 -3.12 -1.26
N LEU A 146 -17.57 -2.73 -0.23
CA LEU A 146 -17.16 -2.84 1.17
C LEU A 146 -17.46 -4.22 1.78
N ALA A 147 -18.55 -4.86 1.35
CA ALA A 147 -19.00 -6.13 1.90
C ALA A 147 -18.20 -7.33 1.34
N VAL A 148 -17.73 -7.24 0.10
CA VAL A 148 -16.99 -8.33 -0.56
C VAL A 148 -15.51 -8.21 -0.24
N PRO A 149 -14.87 -9.25 0.35
CA PRO A 149 -13.42 -9.26 0.54
C PRO A 149 -12.67 -9.13 -0.81
N ASN A 150 -11.66 -8.29 -0.86
CA ASN A 150 -10.90 -8.00 -2.09
C ASN A 150 -10.35 -9.26 -2.76
N PHE A 151 -9.88 -10.24 -1.98
CA PHE A 151 -9.37 -11.50 -2.53
C PHE A 151 -10.47 -12.34 -3.19
N LEU A 152 -11.70 -12.31 -2.64
CA LEU A 152 -12.83 -13.01 -3.23
C LEU A 152 -13.23 -12.34 -4.56
N LEU A 153 -13.22 -11.01 -4.59
CA LEU A 153 -13.44 -10.27 -5.84
C LEU A 153 -12.37 -10.62 -6.89
N ALA A 154 -11.09 -10.73 -6.46
CA ALA A 154 -10.00 -11.16 -7.34
C ALA A 154 -10.26 -12.55 -7.94
N LEU A 155 -10.66 -13.52 -7.11
CA LEU A 155 -11.00 -14.88 -7.56
C LEU A 155 -12.18 -14.88 -8.56
N VAL A 156 -13.23 -14.12 -8.27
CA VAL A 156 -14.40 -14.00 -9.16
C VAL A 156 -13.99 -13.40 -10.50
N ILE A 157 -13.18 -12.32 -10.51
CA ILE A 157 -12.72 -11.67 -11.74
C ILE A 157 -11.82 -12.62 -12.55
N LEU A 158 -10.89 -13.34 -11.89
CA LEU A 158 -10.06 -14.35 -12.55
C LEU A 158 -10.92 -15.45 -13.20
N TYR A 159 -11.90 -15.98 -12.45
CA TYR A 159 -12.80 -17.02 -12.94
C TYR A 159 -13.64 -16.55 -14.13
N LEU A 160 -14.28 -15.39 -14.01
CA LEU A 160 -15.10 -14.83 -15.09
C LEU A 160 -14.26 -14.47 -16.33
N GLY A 161 -13.06 -13.91 -16.12
CA GLY A 161 -12.13 -13.63 -17.21
C GLY A 161 -11.72 -14.89 -17.98
N PHE A 162 -11.45 -15.95 -17.26
CA PHE A 162 -11.10 -17.23 -17.87
C PHE A 162 -12.31 -17.86 -18.61
N VAL A 163 -13.47 -17.96 -17.95
CA VAL A 163 -14.66 -18.65 -18.49
C VAL A 163 -15.30 -17.89 -19.65
N LEU A 164 -15.41 -16.55 -19.54
CA LEU A 164 -16.14 -15.76 -20.53
C LEU A 164 -15.26 -15.28 -21.68
N PHE A 165 -13.96 -15.01 -21.40
CA PHE A 165 -13.07 -14.37 -22.37
C PHE A 165 -11.84 -15.22 -22.71
N ASN A 166 -11.67 -16.41 -22.08
CA ASN A 166 -10.47 -17.23 -22.16
C ASN A 166 -9.17 -16.42 -21.93
N ALA A 167 -9.27 -15.42 -21.04
CA ALA A 167 -8.21 -14.46 -20.75
C ALA A 167 -7.51 -14.79 -19.43
N HIS A 168 -6.18 -14.80 -19.44
CA HIS A 168 -5.36 -14.83 -18.24
C HIS A 168 -5.23 -13.41 -17.67
N ILE A 169 -6.03 -13.11 -16.65
CA ILE A 169 -6.09 -11.75 -16.06
C ILE A 169 -5.05 -11.58 -14.94
N GLY A 170 -4.40 -12.66 -14.51
CA GLY A 170 -3.38 -12.62 -13.45
C GLY A 170 -2.06 -12.01 -13.91
N GLY A 171 -1.24 -11.59 -12.92
CA GLY A 171 0.06 -10.99 -13.19
C GLY A 171 0.02 -9.51 -13.52
N LEU A 172 1.21 -8.92 -13.72
CA LEU A 172 1.41 -7.55 -14.18
C LEU A 172 2.01 -7.50 -15.59
N PHE A 173 2.36 -8.65 -16.14
CA PHE A 173 3.00 -8.78 -17.43
C PHE A 173 2.50 -10.01 -18.17
N SER A 174 2.55 -9.96 -19.48
CA SER A 174 2.42 -11.15 -20.34
C SER A 174 3.59 -12.11 -20.10
N PRO A 175 3.41 -13.44 -20.27
CA PRO A 175 4.46 -14.43 -20.01
C PRO A 175 5.80 -14.12 -20.69
N GLU A 176 5.76 -13.58 -21.93
CA GLU A 176 6.96 -13.25 -22.73
C GLU A 176 7.73 -12.05 -22.18
N LEU A 177 7.07 -11.16 -21.40
CA LEU A 177 7.65 -9.93 -20.89
C LEU A 177 7.90 -9.95 -19.38
N GLN A 178 7.56 -11.04 -18.70
CA GLN A 178 7.66 -11.15 -17.24
C GLN A 178 9.09 -10.92 -16.73
N ASP A 179 10.07 -11.57 -17.36
CA ASP A 179 11.49 -11.49 -16.98
C ASP A 179 12.34 -10.71 -18.01
N ALA A 180 11.68 -10.02 -18.95
CA ALA A 180 12.37 -9.22 -19.97
C ALA A 180 13.01 -7.95 -19.36
N PRO A 181 14.06 -7.41 -19.94
CA PRO A 181 14.60 -6.12 -19.54
C PRO A 181 13.57 -4.99 -19.76
N TRP A 182 13.69 -3.91 -18.98
CA TRP A 182 12.80 -2.76 -19.11
C TRP A 182 12.91 -2.14 -20.51
N SER A 183 11.78 -2.05 -21.19
CA SER A 183 11.60 -1.50 -22.52
C SER A 183 10.24 -0.81 -22.65
N LEU A 184 10.02 -0.02 -23.68
CA LEU A 184 8.70 0.58 -23.93
C LEU A 184 7.61 -0.47 -24.09
N ALA A 185 7.92 -1.62 -24.68
CA ALA A 185 6.98 -2.73 -24.81
C ALA A 185 6.57 -3.27 -23.43
N ARG A 186 7.54 -3.46 -22.51
CA ARG A 186 7.26 -3.93 -21.15
C ARG A 186 6.47 -2.92 -20.33
N VAL A 187 6.77 -1.63 -20.46
CA VAL A 187 6.00 -0.55 -19.81
C VAL A 187 4.56 -0.52 -20.32
N TRP A 188 4.36 -0.65 -21.64
CA TRP A 188 3.02 -0.70 -22.22
C TRP A 188 2.23 -1.94 -21.77
N ASP A 189 2.90 -3.08 -21.66
CA ASP A 189 2.30 -4.31 -21.17
C ASP A 189 1.89 -4.18 -19.70
N LEU A 190 2.75 -3.61 -18.84
CA LEU A 190 2.41 -3.25 -17.47
C LEU A 190 1.15 -2.38 -17.39
N LEU A 191 1.07 -1.32 -18.20
CA LEU A 191 -0.08 -0.42 -18.21
C LEU A 191 -1.38 -1.12 -18.62
N LYS A 192 -1.33 -2.13 -19.48
CA LYS A 192 -2.50 -2.94 -19.84
C LYS A 192 -2.98 -3.86 -18.71
N HIS A 193 -2.04 -4.44 -17.94
CA HIS A 193 -2.36 -5.36 -16.85
C HIS A 193 -2.70 -4.66 -15.54
N LEU A 194 -2.27 -3.41 -15.36
CA LEU A 194 -2.42 -2.63 -14.13
C LEU A 194 -3.87 -2.31 -13.72
N PRO A 195 -4.84 -2.03 -14.63
CA PRO A 195 -6.20 -1.58 -14.25
C PRO A 195 -6.96 -2.58 -13.38
N ILE A 196 -6.84 -3.88 -13.63
CA ILE A 196 -7.58 -4.90 -12.88
C ILE A 196 -7.08 -5.03 -11.43
N PRO A 197 -5.77 -5.24 -11.16
CA PRO A 197 -5.25 -5.17 -9.81
C PRO A 197 -5.56 -3.86 -9.09
N ALA A 198 -5.42 -2.72 -9.77
CA ALA A 198 -5.71 -1.41 -9.21
C ALA A 198 -7.20 -1.25 -8.84
N LEU A 199 -8.12 -1.74 -9.67
CA LEU A 199 -9.56 -1.74 -9.39
C LEU A 199 -9.89 -2.59 -8.15
N ILE A 200 -9.37 -3.82 -8.10
CA ILE A 200 -9.65 -4.76 -7.00
C ILE A 200 -9.15 -4.17 -5.67
N LEU A 201 -7.91 -3.65 -5.67
CA LEU A 201 -7.30 -3.07 -4.46
C LEU A 201 -7.96 -1.75 -4.05
N GLY A 202 -8.39 -0.95 -5.03
CA GLY A 202 -9.00 0.35 -4.80
C GLY A 202 -10.48 0.32 -4.44
N LEU A 203 -11.21 -0.77 -4.75
CA LEU A 203 -12.68 -0.77 -4.70
C LEU A 203 -13.23 -0.49 -3.29
N ALA A 204 -12.72 -1.15 -2.26
CA ALA A 204 -13.15 -0.92 -0.87
C ALA A 204 -12.85 0.53 -0.42
N GLY A 205 -11.67 1.05 -0.79
CA GLY A 205 -11.31 2.44 -0.56
C GLY A 205 -12.23 3.41 -1.31
N THR A 206 -12.60 3.09 -2.55
CA THR A 206 -13.49 3.92 -3.39
C THR A 206 -14.84 4.14 -2.72
N ALA A 207 -15.47 3.11 -2.19
CA ALA A 207 -16.75 3.21 -1.52
C ALA A 207 -16.69 4.11 -0.28
N GLN A 208 -15.63 4.01 0.53
CA GLN A 208 -15.40 4.88 1.67
C GLN A 208 -15.20 6.33 1.24
N GLN A 209 -14.40 6.58 0.20
CA GLN A 209 -14.10 7.91 -0.29
C GLN A 209 -15.33 8.58 -0.91
N ILE A 210 -16.20 7.84 -1.61
CA ILE A 210 -17.50 8.36 -2.10
C ILE A 210 -18.31 8.90 -0.93
N ARG A 211 -18.42 8.17 0.17
CA ARG A 211 -19.18 8.62 1.34
C ARG A 211 -18.56 9.85 2.01
N ILE A 212 -17.25 9.88 2.14
CA ILE A 212 -16.52 11.03 2.70
C ILE A 212 -16.78 12.27 1.83
N MET A 213 -16.59 12.16 0.51
CA MET A 213 -16.83 13.28 -0.41
C MET A 213 -18.27 13.75 -0.39
N ARG A 214 -19.24 12.80 -0.43
CA ARG A 214 -20.67 13.10 -0.35
C ARG A 214 -21.04 13.85 0.93
N ALA A 215 -20.60 13.36 2.09
CA ALA A 215 -20.91 13.97 3.38
C ALA A 215 -20.32 15.40 3.48
N ASN A 216 -19.03 15.55 3.24
CA ASN A 216 -18.37 16.85 3.32
C ASN A 216 -18.93 17.88 2.32
N LEU A 217 -19.24 17.44 1.10
CA LEU A 217 -19.82 18.35 0.11
C LEU A 217 -21.25 18.76 0.47
N LEU A 218 -22.05 17.87 1.03
CA LEU A 218 -23.40 18.22 1.53
C LEU A 218 -23.35 19.28 2.62
N ASP A 219 -22.40 19.14 3.57
CA ASP A 219 -22.20 20.12 4.65
C ASP A 219 -21.78 21.49 4.10
N GLU A 220 -20.98 21.51 3.06
CA GLU A 220 -20.48 22.73 2.45
C GLU A 220 -21.50 23.42 1.52
N LEU A 221 -22.40 22.67 0.85
CA LEU A 221 -23.38 23.21 -0.10
C LEU A 221 -24.39 24.20 0.55
N GLY A 222 -24.65 24.06 1.88
CA GLY A 222 -25.53 24.93 2.64
C GLY A 222 -24.86 26.18 3.22
N LYS A 223 -23.54 26.35 3.09
CA LYS A 223 -22.79 27.43 3.73
C LYS A 223 -23.10 28.81 3.10
N PRO A 224 -23.05 29.91 3.90
CA PRO A 224 -23.38 31.27 3.43
C PRO A 224 -22.57 31.74 2.24
N TYR A 225 -21.31 31.34 2.12
CA TYR A 225 -20.45 31.71 1.00
C TYR A 225 -20.91 31.09 -0.34
N VAL A 226 -21.54 29.89 -0.30
CA VAL A 226 -22.10 29.26 -1.49
C VAL A 226 -23.39 29.97 -1.91
N VAL A 227 -24.24 30.31 -0.93
CA VAL A 227 -25.46 31.08 -1.18
C VAL A 227 -25.09 32.46 -1.81
N THR A 228 -24.09 33.14 -1.26
CA THR A 228 -23.59 34.41 -1.82
C THR A 228 -23.07 34.24 -3.24
N ALA A 229 -22.37 33.17 -3.56
CA ALA A 229 -21.89 32.94 -4.92
C ALA A 229 -23.05 32.72 -5.92
N ARG A 230 -24.11 32.00 -5.49
CA ARG A 230 -25.36 31.84 -6.30
C ARG A 230 -26.05 33.16 -6.48
N SER A 231 -26.19 33.99 -5.44
CA SER A 231 -26.83 35.31 -5.51
C SER A 231 -26.13 36.29 -6.48
N LYS A 232 -24.81 36.06 -6.71
CA LYS A 232 -24.02 36.81 -7.73
C LYS A 232 -24.23 36.34 -9.15
N GLY A 233 -25.18 35.40 -9.42
CA GLY A 233 -25.52 34.91 -10.75
C GLY A 233 -24.46 33.97 -11.38
N LEU A 234 -23.55 33.39 -10.58
CA LEU A 234 -22.60 32.44 -11.13
C LEU A 234 -23.30 31.14 -11.54
N ALA A 235 -22.89 30.53 -12.64
CA ALA A 235 -23.40 29.24 -13.11
C ALA A 235 -23.15 28.14 -12.02
N GLU A 236 -24.18 27.32 -11.77
CA GLU A 236 -24.19 26.35 -10.67
C GLU A 236 -22.97 25.41 -10.68
N ALA A 237 -22.57 24.88 -11.84
CA ALA A 237 -21.36 24.04 -11.96
C ALA A 237 -20.11 24.79 -11.53
N ARG A 238 -19.99 26.09 -11.84
CA ARG A 238 -18.84 26.91 -11.40
C ARG A 238 -18.89 27.17 -9.91
N VAL A 239 -20.08 27.40 -9.34
CA VAL A 239 -20.27 27.56 -7.89
C VAL A 239 -19.79 26.30 -7.15
N ILE A 240 -20.29 25.13 -7.57
CA ILE A 240 -19.97 23.85 -6.92
C ILE A 240 -18.48 23.55 -6.98
N VAL A 241 -17.87 23.56 -8.17
CA VAL A 241 -16.47 23.16 -8.34
C VAL A 241 -15.50 24.16 -7.70
N LYS A 242 -15.78 25.48 -7.80
CA LYS A 242 -14.84 26.50 -7.35
C LYS A 242 -14.84 26.70 -5.83
N TYR A 243 -15.97 26.50 -5.16
CA TYR A 243 -16.12 26.84 -3.73
C TYR A 243 -16.26 25.58 -2.85
N PRO A 244 -17.45 24.93 -2.75
CA PRO A 244 -17.64 23.86 -1.77
C PRO A 244 -16.80 22.60 -2.06
N VAL A 245 -16.62 22.21 -3.34
CA VAL A 245 -15.78 21.04 -3.69
C VAL A 245 -14.34 21.23 -3.21
N ARG A 246 -13.79 22.44 -3.35
CA ARG A 246 -12.42 22.70 -2.90
C ARG A 246 -12.25 22.51 -1.40
N VAL A 247 -13.24 22.91 -0.60
CA VAL A 247 -13.22 22.72 0.86
C VAL A 247 -13.46 21.25 1.20
N ALA A 248 -14.41 20.59 0.53
CA ALA A 248 -14.72 19.18 0.72
C ALA A 248 -13.58 18.23 0.34
N LEU A 249 -12.56 18.71 -0.40
CA LEU A 249 -11.33 17.93 -0.69
C LEU A 249 -10.35 17.85 0.48
N ASN A 250 -10.44 18.73 1.51
CA ASN A 250 -9.50 18.72 2.63
C ASN A 250 -9.45 17.37 3.34
N PRO A 251 -10.59 16.76 3.77
CA PRO A 251 -10.56 15.42 4.36
C PRO A 251 -10.06 14.35 3.38
N PHE A 252 -10.29 14.55 2.08
CA PHE A 252 -9.82 13.65 1.04
C PHE A 252 -8.28 13.60 0.97
N ALA A 253 -7.64 14.76 0.96
CA ALA A 253 -6.19 14.86 0.95
C ALA A 253 -5.56 14.23 2.20
N SER A 254 -6.19 14.39 3.37
CA SER A 254 -5.71 13.76 4.61
C SER A 254 -5.75 12.24 4.59
N THR A 255 -6.58 11.62 3.73
CA THR A 255 -6.69 10.16 3.65
C THR A 255 -5.49 9.50 2.96
N ILE A 256 -4.68 10.22 2.19
CA ILE A 256 -3.52 9.65 1.48
C ILE A 256 -2.55 8.99 2.45
N GLY A 257 -2.31 9.64 3.59
CA GLY A 257 -1.36 9.18 4.60
C GLY A 257 -1.62 7.75 5.10
N TYR A 258 -2.87 7.32 5.20
CA TYR A 258 -3.24 5.99 5.64
C TYR A 258 -3.71 5.07 4.49
N THR A 259 -4.12 5.62 3.36
CA THR A 259 -4.61 4.82 2.22
C THR A 259 -3.49 4.03 1.56
N LEU A 260 -2.31 4.63 1.36
CA LEU A 260 -1.16 3.94 0.78
C LEU A 260 -0.72 2.73 1.61
N PRO A 261 -0.47 2.86 2.94
CA PRO A 261 -0.18 1.69 3.78
C PRO A 261 -1.28 0.63 3.77
N TYR A 262 -2.54 1.06 3.78
CA TYR A 262 -3.69 0.15 3.72
C TYR A 262 -3.71 -0.65 2.43
N ILE A 263 -3.48 -0.01 1.27
CA ILE A 263 -3.41 -0.71 -0.03
C ILE A 263 -2.26 -1.71 -0.02
N VAL A 264 -1.08 -1.31 0.47
CA VAL A 264 0.09 -2.19 0.52
C VAL A 264 -0.13 -3.38 1.42
N SER A 265 -0.65 -3.19 2.64
CA SER A 265 -0.94 -4.28 3.59
C SER A 265 -2.11 -5.15 3.11
N GLY A 266 -3.18 -4.55 2.60
CA GLY A 266 -4.34 -5.26 2.06
C GLY A 266 -4.05 -5.99 0.75
N SER A 267 -2.97 -5.63 0.05
CA SER A 267 -2.61 -6.24 -1.23
C SER A 267 -1.97 -7.62 -1.12
N ILE A 268 -1.51 -8.06 0.06
CA ILE A 268 -0.76 -9.32 0.20
C ILE A 268 -1.56 -10.51 -0.35
N ILE A 269 -2.79 -10.70 0.15
CA ILE A 269 -3.64 -11.82 -0.27
C ILE A 269 -4.09 -11.66 -1.73
N VAL A 270 -4.45 -10.44 -2.13
CA VAL A 270 -4.83 -10.14 -3.52
C VAL A 270 -3.65 -10.38 -4.46
N SER A 271 -2.44 -9.97 -4.07
CA SER A 271 -1.22 -10.22 -4.86
C SER A 271 -0.90 -11.70 -5.00
N LEU A 272 -1.17 -12.51 -3.97
CA LEU A 272 -1.03 -13.97 -4.05
C LEU A 272 -2.06 -14.56 -5.03
N VAL A 273 -3.32 -14.17 -4.92
CA VAL A 273 -4.41 -14.65 -5.77
C VAL A 273 -4.18 -14.26 -7.22
N LEU A 274 -3.77 -13.04 -7.49
CA LEU A 274 -3.52 -12.52 -8.84
C LEU A 274 -2.13 -12.87 -9.38
N GLY A 275 -1.24 -13.49 -8.57
CA GLY A 275 0.14 -13.79 -8.98
C GLY A 275 0.99 -12.53 -9.22
N LEU A 276 0.75 -11.43 -8.49
CA LEU A 276 1.48 -10.18 -8.71
C LEU A 276 2.90 -10.27 -8.17
N PRO A 277 3.92 -9.85 -8.92
CA PRO A 277 5.32 -9.82 -8.48
C PRO A 277 5.59 -8.59 -7.58
N THR A 278 4.89 -8.50 -6.44
CA THR A 278 5.01 -7.44 -5.45
C THR A 278 5.71 -7.92 -4.18
N VAL A 279 6.02 -7.00 -3.25
CA VAL A 279 6.68 -7.36 -1.98
C VAL A 279 5.76 -8.13 -1.02
N GLY A 280 4.43 -8.10 -1.20
CA GLY A 280 3.48 -8.79 -0.33
C GLY A 280 3.69 -10.31 -0.27
N PRO A 281 3.63 -11.04 -1.39
CA PRO A 281 3.95 -12.46 -1.44
C PRO A 281 5.36 -12.80 -0.96
N LEU A 282 6.32 -11.91 -1.22
CA LEU A 282 7.70 -12.06 -0.77
C LEU A 282 7.79 -11.97 0.76
N LEU A 283 7.10 -10.99 1.36
CA LEU A 283 7.03 -10.83 2.82
C LEU A 283 6.45 -12.07 3.48
N LEU A 284 5.35 -12.60 2.95
CA LEU A 284 4.74 -13.81 3.50
C LEU A 284 5.71 -15.00 3.50
N LYS A 285 6.42 -15.21 2.38
CA LYS A 285 7.44 -16.27 2.30
C LYS A 285 8.57 -16.05 3.29
N ALA A 286 9.08 -14.82 3.41
CA ALA A 286 10.14 -14.47 4.35
C ALA A 286 9.72 -14.67 5.82
N LEU A 287 8.45 -14.39 6.17
CA LEU A 287 7.91 -14.61 7.51
C LEU A 287 7.76 -16.11 7.82
N ILE A 288 7.27 -16.90 6.88
CA ILE A 288 7.15 -18.37 7.06
C ILE A 288 8.53 -19.01 7.21
N ALA A 289 9.52 -18.57 6.42
CA ALA A 289 10.90 -19.03 6.49
C ALA A 289 11.68 -18.47 7.71
N GLN A 290 11.10 -17.53 8.45
CA GLN A 290 11.78 -16.78 9.52
C GLN A 290 13.06 -16.06 9.04
N ASP A 291 13.05 -15.58 7.79
CA ASP A 291 14.15 -14.79 7.24
C ASP A 291 14.09 -13.35 7.76
N MET A 292 14.78 -13.13 8.88
CA MET A 292 14.77 -11.86 9.60
C MET A 292 15.27 -10.69 8.75
N PHE A 293 16.34 -10.89 7.95
CA PHE A 293 16.91 -9.82 7.14
C PHE A 293 15.93 -9.36 6.06
N LEU A 294 15.32 -10.31 5.36
CA LEU A 294 14.37 -10.01 4.29
C LEU A 294 13.05 -9.48 4.84
N ALA A 295 12.43 -10.17 5.80
CA ALA A 295 11.16 -9.77 6.39
C ALA A 295 11.28 -8.42 7.12
N GLY A 296 12.31 -8.23 7.94
CA GLY A 296 12.57 -6.99 8.66
C GLY A 296 12.78 -5.81 7.71
N THR A 297 13.54 -6.01 6.64
CA THR A 297 13.76 -4.96 5.64
C THR A 297 12.48 -4.60 4.89
N ILE A 298 11.67 -5.58 4.48
CA ILE A 298 10.39 -5.29 3.81
C ILE A 298 9.47 -4.49 4.73
N VAL A 299 9.30 -4.91 5.99
CA VAL A 299 8.45 -4.19 6.95
C VAL A 299 8.98 -2.77 7.21
N LEU A 300 10.30 -2.62 7.34
CA LEU A 300 10.93 -1.30 7.49
C LEU A 300 10.66 -0.40 6.28
N LEU A 301 10.84 -0.90 5.05
CA LEU A 301 10.57 -0.14 3.83
C LEU A 301 9.08 0.23 3.69
N LEU A 302 8.16 -0.67 4.06
CA LEU A 302 6.73 -0.37 4.11
C LEU A 302 6.43 0.72 5.16
N GLY A 303 7.11 0.69 6.31
CA GLY A 303 7.05 1.73 7.32
C GLY A 303 7.55 3.09 6.80
N VAL A 304 8.68 3.10 6.09
CA VAL A 304 9.20 4.31 5.43
C VAL A 304 8.22 4.83 4.38
N MET A 305 7.62 3.96 3.56
CA MET A 305 6.57 4.36 2.61
C MET A 305 5.37 4.98 3.31
N THR A 306 4.97 4.46 4.47
CA THR A 306 3.89 5.03 5.29
C THR A 306 4.22 6.46 5.73
N VAL A 307 5.43 6.67 6.23
CA VAL A 307 5.91 7.99 6.67
C VAL A 307 5.97 8.97 5.49
N ILE A 308 6.47 8.53 4.34
CA ILE A 308 6.49 9.33 3.11
C ILE A 308 5.05 9.68 2.68
N GLY A 309 4.13 8.69 2.69
CA GLY A 309 2.72 8.91 2.38
C GLY A 309 2.07 9.96 3.30
N THR A 310 2.36 9.92 4.58
CA THR A 310 1.89 10.92 5.56
C THR A 310 2.44 12.31 5.25
N LEU A 311 3.74 12.42 4.95
CA LEU A 311 4.36 13.69 4.57
C LEU A 311 3.75 14.26 3.28
N VAL A 312 3.50 13.43 2.29
CA VAL A 312 2.81 13.83 1.04
C VAL A 312 1.40 14.34 1.35
N SER A 313 0.67 13.64 2.21
CA SER A 313 -0.66 14.06 2.68
C SER A 313 -0.63 15.45 3.33
N ASP A 314 0.31 15.69 4.22
CA ASP A 314 0.47 16.97 4.92
C ASP A 314 0.80 18.12 3.95
N ILE A 315 1.67 17.87 2.97
CA ILE A 315 2.01 18.85 1.94
C ILE A 315 0.79 19.19 1.08
N LEU A 316 0.02 18.18 0.68
CA LEU A 316 -1.19 18.35 -0.12
C LEU A 316 -2.27 19.11 0.65
N LEU A 317 -2.46 18.83 1.94
CA LEU A 317 -3.38 19.56 2.79
C LEU A 317 -3.04 21.07 2.84
N VAL A 318 -1.78 21.40 3.09
CA VAL A 318 -1.30 22.80 3.11
C VAL A 318 -1.45 23.48 1.75
N TRP A 319 -1.36 22.72 0.65
CA TRP A 319 -1.55 23.24 -0.70
C TRP A 319 -3.03 23.51 -1.03
N ILE A 320 -3.93 22.62 -0.58
CA ILE A 320 -5.38 22.75 -0.78
C ILE A 320 -5.96 23.83 0.11
N ASP A 321 -5.59 23.86 1.39
CA ASP A 321 -6.03 24.86 2.37
C ASP A 321 -4.86 25.53 3.10
N PRO A 322 -4.41 26.70 2.62
CA PRO A 322 -3.31 27.43 3.27
C PRO A 322 -3.60 27.92 4.71
N ARG A 323 -4.87 27.88 5.17
CA ARG A 323 -5.26 28.31 6.53
C ARG A 323 -4.74 27.36 7.61
N ILE A 324 -4.56 26.09 7.30
CA ILE A 324 -4.01 25.07 8.19
C ILE A 324 -2.60 25.45 8.72
N ARG A 325 -1.87 26.33 8.01
CA ARG A 325 -0.55 26.84 8.45
C ARG A 325 -0.61 27.74 9.66
N LEU A 326 -1.76 28.31 10.00
CA LEU A 326 -1.90 29.35 11.03
C LEU A 326 -2.33 28.77 12.38
N GLU A 327 -2.83 27.53 12.42
CA GLU A 327 -3.30 26.90 13.66
C GLU A 327 -2.19 26.14 14.41
N ASP A 328 -1.03 25.90 13.77
CA ASP A 328 0.13 25.20 14.35
C ASP A 328 1.24 26.15 14.88
N THR A 329 0.99 27.47 14.93
CA THR A 329 1.87 28.48 15.56
C THR A 329 1.29 28.96 16.87
#